data_ef1581ce1c106e6b52bac588318eca3e
#
_entry.id   ef1581ce1c106e6b52bac588318eca3e
#
_cell.length_a   1.000
_cell.length_b   1.000
_cell.length_c   1.000
_cell.angle_alpha   90.00
_cell.angle_beta   90.00
_cell.angle_gamma   90.00
#
_symmetry.space_group_name_H-M   'P 1'
#
loop_
_entity.id
_entity.type
_entity.pdbx_description
1 polymer ?
#
loop_
_entity_poly.entity_id
_entity_poly.type
_entity_poly.pdbx_seq_one_letter_code
_entity_poly.pdbx_strand_id
1 'polypeptide(L)'
;MTSTDRSLLASVSSKFTEETLRNVLIKLTGDDGAVVTSWNVEAAAGKGDNYLSVVSRVTIDGLVQGKSSRNTVIVKAIPTNKTRNTIFRSKDFFKNETAFYTKVIALFEEFLTKKGKLELLNVPRCLGYLEDGENDFIVLEDAKAKGFSGIDRLKAWKYEDCKVIFKAFAQYHGISLAVLQQQPQELLEATKYLSEPLFTEKFWDWYGRYYTLSINAAQDAMAKEYPGTPQEEKFRTMTSRKLFSKCVELLNERNKSVFVVNHGDSWATNFMTRILPNGDHDAIIFDFQLARCASPVHDLAYFVYTVTDKETRDKYFLNLLKYYHNEMKQIMAELGSNIDDIYPLSLFMEEVKEQFVFGFAFGLETLPMSMLSADESFDLDDTNGEVLNIADIWTLKPTNNKVNRLRLADVVKHGIDHGFL
;
A
#
# COMPACT_ATOMS: atom_id res chain seq x y z
N MET A 1 11.84 21.58 -19.03
CA MET A 1 11.50 21.98 -20.41
C MET A 1 10.85 20.79 -21.07
N THR A 2 9.76 21.00 -21.78
CA THR A 2 9.09 19.92 -22.54
C THR A 2 9.84 19.70 -23.89
N SER A 3 9.79 18.48 -24.39
CA SER A 3 10.56 18.03 -25.56
C SER A 3 9.67 17.14 -26.42
N THR A 4 10.11 16.87 -27.64
CA THR A 4 9.60 15.81 -28.53
C THR A 4 10.59 14.66 -28.65
N ASP A 5 11.58 14.60 -27.74
CA ASP A 5 12.59 13.55 -27.71
C ASP A 5 11.99 12.23 -27.24
N ARG A 6 11.89 11.26 -28.14
CA ARG A 6 11.37 9.93 -27.88
C ARG A 6 12.25 9.10 -26.94
N SER A 7 13.53 9.47 -26.78
CA SER A 7 14.42 8.78 -25.84
C SER A 7 13.96 8.94 -24.40
N LEU A 8 13.30 10.05 -24.05
CA LEU A 8 12.69 10.27 -22.73
C LEU A 8 11.56 9.28 -22.45
N LEU A 9 10.75 8.94 -23.44
CA LEU A 9 9.69 7.95 -23.29
C LEU A 9 10.30 6.54 -23.15
N ALA A 10 11.29 6.22 -23.99
CA ALA A 10 11.99 4.95 -23.94
C ALA A 10 12.75 4.73 -22.61
N SER A 11 13.11 5.80 -21.88
CA SER A 11 13.70 5.69 -20.54
C SER A 11 12.72 5.18 -19.48
N VAL A 12 11.40 5.36 -19.69
CA VAL A 12 10.35 4.81 -18.82
C VAL A 12 10.14 3.32 -19.10
N SER A 13 9.91 3.00 -20.38
CA SER A 13 9.83 1.62 -20.90
C SER A 13 10.07 1.67 -22.41
N SER A 14 10.73 0.67 -22.97
CA SER A 14 10.97 0.58 -24.42
C SER A 14 9.68 0.56 -25.26
N LYS A 15 8.56 0.27 -24.62
CA LYS A 15 7.20 0.23 -25.20
C LYS A 15 6.32 1.42 -24.82
N PHE A 16 6.85 2.36 -24.04
CA PHE A 16 6.12 3.59 -23.69
C PHE A 16 6.33 4.61 -24.81
N THR A 17 5.28 4.90 -25.59
CA THR A 17 5.37 5.63 -26.85
C THR A 17 4.49 6.88 -26.87
N GLU A 18 4.66 7.71 -27.90
CA GLU A 18 3.80 8.87 -28.17
C GLU A 18 2.32 8.47 -28.37
N GLU A 19 2.07 7.31 -28.97
CA GLU A 19 0.71 6.76 -29.10
C GLU A 19 0.13 6.42 -27.72
N THR A 20 0.96 5.87 -26.80
CA THR A 20 0.56 5.65 -25.41
C THR A 20 0.18 6.95 -24.74
N LEU A 21 0.97 8.02 -24.90
CA LEU A 21 0.64 9.34 -24.34
C LEU A 21 -0.67 9.91 -24.92
N ARG A 22 -0.90 9.75 -26.23
CA ARG A 22 -2.15 10.18 -26.86
C ARG A 22 -3.35 9.44 -26.27
N ASN A 23 -3.29 8.13 -26.15
CA ASN A 23 -4.37 7.33 -25.57
C ASN A 23 -4.63 7.70 -24.09
N VAL A 24 -3.58 7.97 -23.33
CA VAL A 24 -3.64 8.45 -21.94
C VAL A 24 -4.33 9.82 -21.89
N LEU A 25 -3.95 10.75 -22.77
CA LEU A 25 -4.54 12.09 -22.82
C LEU A 25 -6.03 12.04 -23.18
N ILE A 26 -6.43 11.21 -24.15
CA ILE A 26 -7.82 10.95 -24.50
C ILE A 26 -8.61 10.43 -23.28
N LYS A 27 -8.09 9.41 -22.61
CA LYS A 27 -8.75 8.82 -21.45
C LYS A 27 -8.85 9.77 -20.25
N LEU A 28 -7.83 10.63 -20.08
CA LEU A 28 -7.81 11.63 -19.01
C LEU A 28 -8.82 12.75 -19.23
N THR A 29 -8.96 13.20 -20.48
CA THR A 29 -9.74 14.40 -20.85
C THR A 29 -11.13 14.10 -21.43
N GLY A 30 -11.37 12.87 -21.92
CA GLY A 30 -12.59 12.49 -22.64
C GLY A 30 -12.67 13.09 -24.05
N ASP A 31 -11.58 13.59 -24.60
CA ASP A 31 -11.53 14.18 -25.94
C ASP A 31 -10.81 13.27 -26.94
N ASP A 32 -11.56 12.59 -27.80
CA ASP A 32 -10.99 11.67 -28.83
C ASP A 32 -10.13 12.41 -29.85
N GLY A 33 -10.29 13.72 -30.00
CA GLY A 33 -9.52 14.61 -30.86
C GLY A 33 -8.24 15.15 -30.22
N ALA A 34 -7.91 14.76 -28.99
CA ALA A 34 -6.74 15.26 -28.28
C ALA A 34 -5.42 14.94 -29.03
N VAL A 35 -4.54 15.94 -29.07
CA VAL A 35 -3.24 15.86 -29.75
C VAL A 35 -2.12 16.14 -28.77
N VAL A 36 -1.14 15.25 -28.67
CA VAL A 36 0.11 15.47 -27.91
C VAL A 36 1.05 16.32 -28.74
N THR A 37 1.62 17.37 -28.15
CA THR A 37 2.55 18.27 -28.83
C THR A 37 3.97 18.17 -28.25
N SER A 38 4.11 17.91 -26.96
CA SER A 38 5.41 17.70 -26.30
C SER A 38 5.21 16.99 -24.95
N TRP A 39 6.32 16.53 -24.37
CA TRP A 39 6.33 15.85 -23.08
C TRP A 39 7.58 16.15 -22.26
N ASN A 40 7.54 15.83 -20.97
CA ASN A 40 8.69 15.78 -20.09
C ASN A 40 8.57 14.55 -19.18
N VAL A 41 9.69 13.95 -18.83
CA VAL A 41 9.76 12.81 -17.90
C VAL A 41 10.71 13.18 -16.77
N GLU A 42 10.27 13.02 -15.54
CA GLU A 42 11.06 13.27 -14.34
C GLU A 42 10.81 12.18 -13.30
N ALA A 43 11.75 11.93 -12.40
CA ALA A 43 11.54 11.01 -11.29
C ALA A 43 10.42 11.53 -10.39
N ALA A 44 9.46 10.66 -10.02
CA ALA A 44 8.32 11.03 -9.19
C ALA A 44 8.52 10.71 -7.71
N ALA A 45 9.39 9.74 -7.38
CA ALA A 45 9.72 9.30 -6.04
C ALA A 45 11.16 9.69 -5.66
N GLY A 46 11.38 9.96 -4.37
CA GLY A 46 12.71 10.14 -3.80
C GLY A 46 13.43 8.81 -3.56
N LYS A 47 14.71 8.89 -3.23
CA LYS A 47 15.49 7.71 -2.81
C LYS A 47 14.90 7.11 -1.53
N GLY A 48 14.59 5.83 -1.55
CA GLY A 48 14.00 5.11 -0.41
C GLY A 48 12.47 5.17 -0.31
N ASP A 49 11.77 5.84 -1.24
CA ASP A 49 10.31 5.89 -1.26
C ASP A 49 9.67 4.81 -2.15
N ASN A 50 10.45 4.16 -3.01
CA ASN A 50 9.97 3.07 -3.87
C ASN A 50 11.10 2.07 -4.16
N TYR A 51 10.86 0.79 -3.83
CA TYR A 51 11.86 -0.26 -3.93
C TYR A 51 11.63 -1.23 -5.11
N LEU A 52 10.39 -1.42 -5.54
CA LEU A 52 10.04 -2.52 -6.45
C LEU A 52 9.78 -2.09 -7.90
N SER A 53 9.57 -0.79 -8.14
CA SER A 53 9.30 -0.24 -9.46
C SER A 53 10.08 1.06 -9.70
N VAL A 54 10.15 1.50 -10.95
CA VAL A 54 10.61 2.84 -11.33
C VAL A 54 9.38 3.73 -11.50
N VAL A 55 9.34 4.87 -10.78
CA VAL A 55 8.20 5.77 -10.81
C VAL A 55 8.60 7.11 -11.44
N SER A 56 7.95 7.42 -12.54
CA SER A 56 8.15 8.66 -13.29
C SER A 56 6.90 9.52 -13.29
N ARG A 57 7.07 10.84 -13.18
CA ARG A 57 6.03 11.80 -13.51
C ARG A 57 6.21 12.22 -14.96
N VAL A 58 5.17 12.05 -15.77
CA VAL A 58 5.16 12.44 -17.16
C VAL A 58 4.23 13.63 -17.34
N THR A 59 4.80 14.76 -17.76
CA THR A 59 4.04 15.94 -18.19
C THR A 59 3.73 15.80 -19.67
N ILE A 60 2.46 15.99 -20.05
CA ILE A 60 1.95 15.92 -21.42
C ILE A 60 1.40 17.28 -21.77
N ASP A 61 2.03 17.97 -22.71
CA ASP A 61 1.47 19.16 -23.34
C ASP A 61 0.73 18.75 -24.62
N GLY A 62 -0.38 19.38 -24.87
CA GLY A 62 -1.20 19.02 -26.01
C GLY A 62 -2.34 20.00 -26.33
N LEU A 63 -3.16 19.63 -27.29
CA LEU A 63 -4.42 20.30 -27.58
C LEU A 63 -5.59 19.40 -27.15
N VAL A 64 -6.48 19.96 -26.36
CA VAL A 64 -7.71 19.31 -25.88
C VAL A 64 -8.87 20.24 -26.28
N GLN A 65 -9.81 19.75 -27.07
CA GLN A 65 -10.88 20.55 -27.70
C GLN A 65 -10.33 21.80 -28.39
N GLY A 66 -9.17 21.64 -29.07
CA GLY A 66 -8.48 22.71 -29.81
C GLY A 66 -7.78 23.76 -28.94
N LYS A 67 -7.78 23.62 -27.61
CA LYS A 67 -7.11 24.54 -26.67
C LYS A 67 -5.84 23.91 -26.09
N SER A 68 -4.83 24.74 -25.85
CA SER A 68 -3.60 24.31 -25.18
C SER A 68 -3.93 23.75 -23.79
N SER A 69 -3.40 22.57 -23.48
CA SER A 69 -3.60 21.85 -22.23
C SER A 69 -2.27 21.26 -21.74
N ARG A 70 -2.04 21.31 -20.43
CA ARG A 70 -0.93 20.64 -19.75
C ARG A 70 -1.49 19.69 -18.71
N ASN A 71 -1.11 18.42 -18.80
CA ASN A 71 -1.56 17.38 -17.91
C ASN A 71 -0.36 16.63 -17.35
N THR A 72 -0.51 16.04 -16.16
CA THR A 72 0.51 15.19 -15.54
C THR A 72 -0.07 13.83 -15.21
N VAL A 73 0.74 12.80 -15.39
CA VAL A 73 0.41 11.42 -14.99
C VAL A 73 1.60 10.78 -14.31
N ILE A 74 1.34 9.76 -13.51
CA ILE A 74 2.36 8.92 -12.90
C ILE A 74 2.49 7.64 -13.70
N VAL A 75 3.71 7.28 -14.06
CA VAL A 75 4.00 6.01 -14.74
C VAL A 75 4.88 5.18 -13.82
N LYS A 76 4.37 4.02 -13.42
CA LYS A 76 5.16 2.98 -12.76
C LYS A 76 5.60 2.00 -13.84
N ALA A 77 6.87 1.65 -13.87
CA ALA A 77 7.43 0.68 -14.80
C ALA A 77 8.28 -0.35 -14.06
N ILE A 78 8.36 -1.55 -14.64
CA ILE A 78 9.25 -2.58 -14.10
C ILE A 78 10.71 -2.12 -14.26
N PRO A 79 11.59 -2.32 -13.25
CA PRO A 79 13.00 -1.96 -13.38
C PRO A 79 13.67 -2.70 -14.54
N THR A 80 14.54 -2.02 -15.28
CA THR A 80 15.31 -2.64 -16.36
C THR A 80 16.47 -3.51 -15.87
N ASN A 81 16.90 -3.32 -14.61
CA ASN A 81 17.94 -4.11 -13.97
C ASN A 81 17.43 -5.53 -13.68
N LYS A 82 17.94 -6.53 -14.43
CA LYS A 82 17.52 -7.93 -14.30
C LYS A 82 17.85 -8.54 -12.93
N THR A 83 18.98 -8.17 -12.33
CA THR A 83 19.40 -8.64 -11.00
C THR A 83 18.41 -8.14 -9.95
N ARG A 84 18.08 -6.84 -9.95
CA ARG A 84 17.06 -6.24 -9.11
C ARG A 84 15.71 -6.95 -9.27
N ASN A 85 15.25 -7.16 -10.50
CA ASN A 85 13.99 -7.85 -10.76
C ASN A 85 13.93 -9.27 -10.19
N THR A 86 15.05 -10.01 -10.24
CA THR A 86 15.11 -11.38 -9.73
C THR A 86 15.14 -11.40 -8.20
N ILE A 87 16.01 -10.60 -7.59
CA ILE A 87 16.21 -10.57 -6.13
C ILE A 87 14.93 -10.10 -5.43
N PHE A 88 14.30 -9.04 -5.92
CA PHE A 88 13.10 -8.46 -5.33
C PHE A 88 11.80 -9.06 -5.87
N ARG A 89 11.88 -9.98 -6.84
CA ARG A 89 10.69 -10.55 -7.49
C ARG A 89 9.74 -9.47 -8.02
N SER A 90 10.31 -8.37 -8.53
CA SER A 90 9.56 -7.18 -8.96
C SER A 90 8.42 -7.50 -9.92
N LYS A 91 8.60 -8.51 -10.79
CA LYS A 91 7.56 -8.97 -11.74
C LYS A 91 6.30 -9.49 -11.03
N ASP A 92 6.46 -10.23 -9.93
CA ASP A 92 5.31 -10.79 -9.19
C ASP A 92 4.46 -9.68 -8.57
N PHE A 93 5.14 -8.70 -7.95
CA PHE A 93 4.48 -7.53 -7.34
C PHE A 93 3.82 -6.65 -8.39
N PHE A 94 4.51 -6.40 -9.49
CA PHE A 94 4.01 -5.57 -10.59
C PHE A 94 2.77 -6.20 -11.25
N LYS A 95 2.81 -7.51 -11.51
CA LYS A 95 1.67 -8.27 -12.03
C LYS A 95 0.46 -8.18 -11.10
N ASN A 96 0.70 -8.27 -9.78
CA ASN A 96 -0.36 -8.15 -8.78
C ASN A 96 -1.02 -6.76 -8.83
N GLU A 97 -0.22 -5.69 -8.91
CA GLU A 97 -0.72 -4.32 -9.04
C GLU A 97 -1.48 -4.09 -10.35
N THR A 98 -0.97 -4.63 -11.46
CA THR A 98 -1.67 -4.58 -12.76
C THR A 98 -3.02 -5.28 -12.69
N ALA A 99 -3.08 -6.46 -12.10
CA ALA A 99 -4.34 -7.20 -11.91
C ALA A 99 -5.32 -6.42 -11.01
N PHE A 100 -4.83 -5.78 -9.95
CA PHE A 100 -5.64 -4.94 -9.09
C PHE A 100 -6.31 -3.82 -9.88
N TYR A 101 -5.55 -3.00 -10.62
CA TYR A 101 -6.12 -1.88 -11.37
C TYR A 101 -7.01 -2.30 -12.52
N THR A 102 -6.66 -3.40 -13.23
CA THR A 102 -7.36 -3.79 -14.47
C THR A 102 -8.56 -4.72 -14.23
N LYS A 103 -8.64 -5.38 -13.08
CA LYS A 103 -9.73 -6.31 -12.74
C LYS A 103 -10.55 -5.82 -11.56
N VAL A 104 -9.91 -5.53 -10.42
CA VAL A 104 -10.64 -5.16 -9.19
C VAL A 104 -11.18 -3.74 -9.30
N ILE A 105 -10.33 -2.77 -9.63
CA ILE A 105 -10.77 -1.36 -9.75
C ILE A 105 -11.75 -1.19 -10.91
N ALA A 106 -11.57 -1.88 -12.02
CA ALA A 106 -12.55 -1.86 -13.12
C ALA A 106 -13.94 -2.32 -12.66
N LEU A 107 -14.02 -3.37 -11.82
CA LEU A 107 -15.28 -3.81 -11.23
C LEU A 107 -15.86 -2.75 -10.26
N PHE A 108 -15.02 -2.16 -9.41
CA PHE A 108 -15.47 -1.13 -8.47
C PHE A 108 -15.94 0.13 -9.21
N GLU A 109 -15.25 0.58 -10.26
CA GLU A 109 -15.68 1.70 -11.12
C GLU A 109 -17.03 1.42 -11.77
N GLU A 110 -17.23 0.23 -12.33
CA GLU A 110 -18.51 -0.18 -12.92
C GLU A 110 -19.65 -0.17 -11.89
N PHE A 111 -19.40 -0.79 -10.72
CA PHE A 111 -20.37 -0.86 -9.63
C PHE A 111 -20.77 0.54 -9.13
N LEU A 112 -19.79 1.40 -8.87
CA LEU A 112 -20.02 2.77 -8.39
C LEU A 112 -20.68 3.65 -9.45
N THR A 113 -20.30 3.51 -10.72
CA THR A 113 -20.92 4.24 -11.83
C THR A 113 -22.42 3.92 -11.97
N LYS A 114 -22.79 2.64 -11.88
CA LYS A 114 -24.21 2.22 -11.88
C LYS A 114 -25.01 2.82 -10.72
N LYS A 115 -24.36 3.15 -9.62
CA LYS A 115 -24.97 3.78 -8.43
C LYS A 115 -24.87 5.32 -8.43
N GLY A 116 -24.18 5.93 -9.41
CA GLY A 116 -23.91 7.36 -9.44
C GLY A 116 -23.04 7.85 -8.28
N LYS A 117 -22.10 6.98 -7.82
CA LYS A 117 -21.24 7.17 -6.62
C LYS A 117 -19.75 7.01 -6.93
N LEU A 118 -19.33 7.27 -8.16
CA LEU A 118 -17.93 7.12 -8.58
C LEU A 118 -16.95 7.97 -7.75
N GLU A 119 -17.43 9.08 -7.19
CA GLU A 119 -16.67 9.97 -6.31
C GLU A 119 -16.20 9.30 -5.01
N LEU A 120 -16.81 8.18 -4.62
CA LEU A 120 -16.39 7.38 -3.46
C LEU A 120 -15.09 6.60 -3.73
N LEU A 121 -14.66 6.45 -4.99
CA LEU A 121 -13.43 5.72 -5.29
C LEU A 121 -12.19 6.59 -4.99
N ASN A 122 -11.52 6.30 -3.90
CA ASN A 122 -10.36 7.03 -3.40
C ASN A 122 -9.01 6.39 -3.80
N VAL A 123 -8.94 5.93 -5.05
CA VAL A 123 -7.78 5.30 -5.68
C VAL A 123 -7.48 6.03 -6.99
N PRO A 124 -6.22 6.25 -7.39
CA PRO A 124 -5.90 6.85 -8.69
C PRO A 124 -6.48 6.02 -9.84
N ARG A 125 -7.07 6.67 -10.83
CA ARG A 125 -7.57 5.97 -12.03
C ARG A 125 -6.40 5.40 -12.83
N CYS A 126 -6.56 4.20 -13.35
CA CYS A 126 -5.64 3.62 -14.32
C CYS A 126 -5.97 4.14 -15.73
N LEU A 127 -5.04 4.88 -16.31
CA LEU A 127 -5.19 5.51 -17.63
C LEU A 127 -4.66 4.66 -18.79
N GLY A 128 -3.79 3.70 -18.48
CA GLY A 128 -3.21 2.79 -19.45
C GLY A 128 -2.26 1.81 -18.77
N TYR A 129 -1.96 0.72 -19.45
CA TYR A 129 -1.00 -0.27 -18.97
C TYR A 129 -0.47 -1.11 -20.14
N LEU A 130 0.67 -1.74 -19.89
CA LEU A 130 1.22 -2.83 -20.71
C LEU A 130 1.64 -3.96 -19.76
N GLU A 131 1.28 -5.19 -20.09
CA GLU A 131 1.70 -6.40 -19.38
C GLU A 131 2.20 -7.41 -20.42
N ASP A 132 3.51 -7.36 -20.75
CA ASP A 132 4.18 -8.30 -21.64
C ASP A 132 5.25 -9.14 -20.91
N GLY A 133 5.49 -8.85 -19.62
CA GLY A 133 6.45 -9.53 -18.76
C GLY A 133 7.89 -9.03 -18.86
N GLU A 134 8.17 -8.03 -19.72
CA GLU A 134 9.50 -7.45 -19.91
C GLU A 134 9.51 -5.92 -19.90
N ASN A 135 8.46 -5.30 -20.44
CA ASN A 135 8.37 -3.84 -20.59
C ASN A 135 7.17 -3.27 -19.86
N ASP A 136 6.71 -3.97 -18.82
CA ASP A 136 5.48 -3.68 -18.11
C ASP A 136 5.48 -2.27 -17.54
N PHE A 137 4.36 -1.58 -17.72
CA PHE A 137 4.09 -0.28 -17.09
C PHE A 137 2.61 -0.10 -16.79
N ILE A 138 2.32 0.74 -15.80
CA ILE A 138 0.97 1.23 -15.44
C ILE A 138 1.01 2.74 -15.45
N VAL A 139 0.02 3.38 -16.08
CA VAL A 139 -0.17 4.84 -16.09
C VAL A 139 -1.33 5.19 -15.18
N LEU A 140 -1.08 6.01 -14.18
CA LEU A 140 -2.04 6.42 -13.17
C LEU A 140 -2.26 7.93 -13.21
N GLU A 141 -3.42 8.39 -12.76
CA GLU A 141 -3.65 9.81 -12.50
C GLU A 141 -2.64 10.35 -11.50
N ASP A 142 -2.16 11.58 -11.71
CA ASP A 142 -1.30 12.26 -10.75
C ASP A 142 -2.14 12.90 -9.63
N ALA A 143 -2.11 12.30 -8.45
CA ALA A 143 -2.83 12.81 -7.28
C ALA A 143 -2.38 14.23 -6.88
N LYS A 144 -1.10 14.60 -7.12
CA LYS A 144 -0.62 15.96 -6.84
C LYS A 144 -1.31 17.00 -7.71
N ALA A 145 -1.68 16.67 -8.95
CA ALA A 145 -2.46 17.55 -9.82
C ALA A 145 -3.87 17.83 -9.28
N LYS A 146 -4.37 16.97 -8.40
CA LYS A 146 -5.67 17.11 -7.69
C LYS A 146 -5.52 17.75 -6.29
N GLY A 147 -4.34 18.30 -5.96
CA GLY A 147 -4.08 18.97 -4.70
C GLY A 147 -3.71 18.07 -3.53
N PHE A 148 -3.48 16.78 -3.77
CA PHE A 148 -2.99 15.88 -2.72
C PHE A 148 -1.50 16.08 -2.48
N SER A 149 -1.06 15.90 -1.24
CA SER A 149 0.32 15.94 -0.81
C SER A 149 0.71 14.68 -0.04
N GLY A 150 1.97 14.26 -0.19
CA GLY A 150 2.50 13.08 0.51
C GLY A 150 2.62 13.30 2.01
N ILE A 151 2.73 12.21 2.73
CA ILE A 151 2.83 12.14 4.18
C ILE A 151 4.30 12.00 4.58
N ASP A 152 4.72 12.72 5.62
CA ASP A 152 6.05 12.56 6.19
C ASP A 152 6.12 11.27 7.02
N ARG A 153 6.81 10.25 6.51
CA ARG A 153 6.96 8.92 7.15
C ARG A 153 7.77 8.95 8.46
N LEU A 154 8.57 9.99 8.68
CA LEU A 154 9.39 10.12 9.88
C LEU A 154 8.58 10.62 11.08
N LYS A 155 7.43 11.24 10.85
CA LYS A 155 6.53 11.71 11.91
C LYS A 155 5.54 10.64 12.33
N ALA A 156 5.40 10.44 13.63
CA ALA A 156 4.30 9.68 14.18
C ALA A 156 3.00 10.49 14.12
N TRP A 157 1.94 9.85 13.68
CA TRP A 157 0.65 10.50 13.51
C TRP A 157 -0.18 10.50 14.79
N LYS A 158 -0.91 11.59 14.97
CA LYS A 158 -1.85 11.76 16.06
C LYS A 158 -3.24 11.29 15.68
N TYR A 159 -4.11 11.19 16.65
CA TYR A 159 -5.46 10.65 16.49
C TYR A 159 -6.25 11.26 15.33
N GLU A 160 -6.28 12.61 15.21
CA GLU A 160 -7.03 13.27 14.13
C GLU A 160 -6.46 12.99 12.74
N ASP A 161 -5.13 12.92 12.62
CA ASP A 161 -4.47 12.56 11.35
C ASP A 161 -4.81 11.11 10.96
N CYS A 162 -4.79 10.19 11.95
CA CYS A 162 -5.14 8.79 11.72
C CYS A 162 -6.59 8.62 11.26
N LYS A 163 -7.52 9.41 11.77
CA LYS A 163 -8.93 9.36 11.34
C LYS A 163 -9.10 9.59 9.84
N VAL A 164 -8.28 10.44 9.24
CA VAL A 164 -8.33 10.70 7.79
C VAL A 164 -8.09 9.42 7.00
N ILE A 165 -7.07 8.66 7.38
CA ILE A 165 -6.74 7.38 6.69
C ILE A 165 -7.71 6.27 7.08
N PHE A 166 -8.15 6.21 8.33
CA PHE A 166 -9.19 5.26 8.74
C PHE A 166 -10.50 5.45 7.99
N LYS A 167 -10.88 6.71 7.69
CA LYS A 167 -12.02 7.03 6.84
C LYS A 167 -11.76 6.57 5.39
N ALA A 168 -10.56 6.82 4.86
CA ALA A 168 -10.19 6.36 3.52
C ALA A 168 -10.24 4.83 3.40
N PHE A 169 -9.75 4.09 4.40
CA PHE A 169 -9.90 2.63 4.46
C PHE A 169 -11.37 2.20 4.58
N ALA A 170 -12.13 2.86 5.43
CA ALA A 170 -13.55 2.55 5.59
C ALA A 170 -14.33 2.70 4.27
N GLN A 171 -13.98 3.73 3.50
CA GLN A 171 -14.54 3.98 2.18
C GLN A 171 -14.13 2.88 1.19
N TYR A 172 -12.85 2.59 1.08
CA TYR A 172 -12.32 1.55 0.19
C TYR A 172 -12.82 0.14 0.55
N HIS A 173 -12.73 -0.24 1.83
CA HIS A 173 -13.20 -1.55 2.30
C HIS A 173 -14.74 -1.65 2.27
N GLY A 174 -15.45 -0.55 2.50
CA GLY A 174 -16.91 -0.48 2.39
C GLY A 174 -17.40 -0.73 0.96
N ILE A 175 -16.70 -0.19 -0.05
CA ILE A 175 -16.95 -0.52 -1.45
C ILE A 175 -16.73 -2.02 -1.70
N SER A 176 -15.60 -2.57 -1.23
CA SER A 176 -15.29 -4.00 -1.39
C SER A 176 -16.36 -4.91 -0.77
N LEU A 177 -16.82 -4.59 0.46
CA LEU A 177 -17.89 -5.35 1.13
C LEU A 177 -19.25 -5.19 0.45
N ALA A 178 -19.58 -4.00 -0.05
CA ALA A 178 -20.82 -3.78 -0.80
C ALA A 178 -20.85 -4.58 -2.11
N VAL A 179 -19.69 -4.66 -2.79
CA VAL A 179 -19.54 -5.52 -3.98
C VAL A 179 -19.61 -7.00 -3.59
N LEU A 180 -18.96 -7.42 -2.50
CA LEU A 180 -19.05 -8.80 -2.00
C LEU A 180 -20.50 -9.19 -1.72
N GLN A 181 -21.30 -8.31 -1.12
CA GLN A 181 -22.69 -8.59 -0.79
C GLN A 181 -23.59 -8.62 -2.02
N GLN A 182 -23.39 -7.71 -2.98
CA GLN A 182 -24.31 -7.51 -4.12
C GLN A 182 -23.88 -8.24 -5.39
N GLN A 183 -22.58 -8.48 -5.57
CA GLN A 183 -21.96 -9.08 -6.76
C GLN A 183 -20.83 -10.05 -6.37
N PRO A 184 -21.10 -11.08 -5.53
CA PRO A 184 -20.05 -11.97 -4.99
C PRO A 184 -19.29 -12.73 -6.08
N GLN A 185 -19.96 -13.16 -7.13
CA GLN A 185 -19.32 -13.93 -8.21
C GLN A 185 -18.37 -13.04 -9.05
N GLU A 186 -18.79 -11.84 -9.34
CA GLU A 186 -17.98 -10.84 -10.06
C GLU A 186 -16.72 -10.47 -9.25
N LEU A 187 -16.86 -10.32 -7.92
CA LEU A 187 -15.72 -10.05 -7.05
C LEU A 187 -14.74 -11.23 -7.02
N LEU A 188 -15.24 -12.45 -6.87
CA LEU A 188 -14.40 -13.66 -6.90
C LEU A 188 -13.67 -13.80 -8.24
N GLU A 189 -14.37 -13.52 -9.35
CA GLU A 189 -13.77 -13.54 -10.70
C GLU A 189 -12.68 -12.47 -10.85
N ALA A 190 -12.91 -11.23 -10.38
CA ALA A 190 -11.93 -10.16 -10.45
C ALA A 190 -10.70 -10.44 -9.57
N THR A 191 -10.91 -11.01 -8.38
CA THR A 191 -9.84 -11.23 -7.40
C THR A 191 -9.04 -12.50 -7.61
N LYS A 192 -9.46 -13.43 -8.47
CA LYS A 192 -8.69 -14.66 -8.78
C LYS A 192 -7.30 -14.38 -9.40
N TYR A 193 -7.11 -13.18 -9.95
CA TYR A 193 -5.84 -12.74 -10.53
C TYR A 193 -4.87 -12.16 -9.49
N LEU A 194 -5.37 -11.85 -8.27
CA LEU A 194 -4.52 -11.44 -7.17
C LEU A 194 -3.83 -12.66 -6.56
N SER A 195 -2.55 -12.49 -6.26
CA SER A 195 -1.74 -13.52 -5.59
C SER A 195 -1.21 -12.96 -4.27
N GLU A 196 -0.95 -13.85 -3.28
CA GLU A 196 -0.18 -13.46 -2.10
C GLU A 196 1.32 -13.44 -2.45
N PRO A 197 1.95 -12.27 -2.54
CA PRO A 197 3.32 -12.19 -3.04
C PRO A 197 4.37 -12.34 -1.94
N LEU A 198 3.99 -12.39 -0.66
CA LEU A 198 4.91 -12.32 0.47
C LEU A 198 4.73 -13.49 1.45
N PHE A 199 3.58 -13.58 2.12
CA PHE A 199 3.33 -14.53 3.21
C PHE A 199 2.78 -15.88 2.69
N THR A 200 3.62 -16.62 1.97
CA THR A 200 3.37 -18.03 1.63
C THR A 200 4.58 -18.87 1.98
N GLU A 201 4.37 -20.13 2.36
CA GLU A 201 5.46 -21.04 2.73
C GLU A 201 6.56 -21.15 1.66
N LYS A 202 6.20 -21.08 0.38
CA LYS A 202 7.15 -21.13 -0.74
C LYS A 202 8.14 -19.96 -0.77
N PHE A 203 7.85 -18.86 -0.07
CA PHE A 203 8.71 -17.67 -0.05
C PHE A 203 9.57 -17.55 1.21
N TRP A 204 9.49 -18.53 2.12
CA TRP A 204 10.29 -18.50 3.33
C TRP A 204 11.80 -18.43 3.05
N ASP A 205 12.31 -19.22 2.11
CA ASP A 205 13.75 -19.23 1.78
C ASP A 205 14.22 -17.88 1.19
N TRP A 206 13.35 -17.19 0.48
CA TRP A 206 13.61 -15.86 -0.05
C TRP A 206 13.54 -14.77 1.02
N TYR A 207 12.53 -14.82 1.90
CA TYR A 207 12.16 -13.73 2.80
C TYR A 207 12.64 -13.93 4.25
N GLY A 208 12.74 -15.17 4.70
CA GLY A 208 12.91 -15.51 6.11
C GLY A 208 14.19 -14.99 6.76
N ARG A 209 15.28 -14.87 5.99
CA ARG A 209 16.54 -14.30 6.49
C ARG A 209 16.39 -12.81 6.81
N TYR A 210 15.80 -12.04 5.91
CA TYR A 210 15.50 -10.62 6.10
C TYR A 210 14.51 -10.41 7.27
N TYR A 211 13.44 -11.20 7.30
CA TYR A 211 12.45 -11.13 8.38
C TYR A 211 13.06 -11.46 9.75
N THR A 212 14.07 -12.35 9.79
CA THR A 212 14.83 -12.65 11.02
C THR A 212 15.64 -11.45 11.51
N LEU A 213 16.23 -10.66 10.60
CA LEU A 213 16.92 -9.42 10.98
C LEU A 213 15.95 -8.42 11.64
N SER A 214 14.75 -8.29 11.13
CA SER A 214 13.70 -7.40 11.67
C SER A 214 13.29 -7.83 13.09
N ILE A 215 13.06 -9.12 13.30
CA ILE A 215 12.70 -9.65 14.63
C ILE A 215 13.86 -9.47 15.64
N ASN A 216 15.09 -9.71 15.21
CA ASN A 216 16.27 -9.48 16.07
C ASN A 216 16.42 -8.01 16.47
N ALA A 217 16.14 -7.08 15.55
CA ALA A 217 16.14 -5.64 15.86
C ALA A 217 15.06 -5.28 16.90
N ALA A 218 13.88 -5.87 16.81
CA ALA A 218 12.80 -5.67 17.77
C ALA A 218 13.14 -6.31 19.15
N GLN A 219 13.78 -7.48 19.18
CA GLN A 219 14.25 -8.10 20.42
C GLN A 219 15.33 -7.26 21.10
N ASP A 220 16.31 -6.72 20.35
CA ASP A 220 17.32 -5.79 20.87
C ASP A 220 16.66 -4.53 21.47
N ALA A 221 15.66 -3.98 20.78
CA ALA A 221 14.92 -2.83 21.26
C ALA A 221 14.21 -3.11 22.58
N MET A 222 13.51 -4.26 22.69
CA MET A 222 12.86 -4.69 23.93
C MET A 222 13.84 -4.87 25.08
N ALA A 223 14.96 -5.54 24.84
CA ALA A 223 15.99 -5.80 25.85
C ALA A 223 16.61 -4.48 26.38
N LYS A 224 16.71 -3.45 25.56
CA LYS A 224 17.28 -2.15 25.97
C LYS A 224 16.28 -1.20 26.62
N GLU A 225 15.03 -1.19 26.16
CA GLU A 225 14.05 -0.19 26.58
C GLU A 225 13.07 -0.72 27.66
N TYR A 226 12.84 -2.04 27.71
CA TYR A 226 11.97 -2.70 28.69
C TYR A 226 12.62 -3.93 29.34
N PRO A 227 13.88 -3.84 29.85
CA PRO A 227 14.62 -4.99 30.35
C PRO A 227 13.92 -5.67 31.55
N GLY A 228 13.82 -7.00 31.51
CA GLY A 228 13.26 -7.80 32.62
C GLY A 228 11.75 -7.65 32.82
N THR A 229 11.02 -7.05 31.86
CA THR A 229 9.57 -7.03 31.90
C THR A 229 8.95 -8.32 31.35
N PRO A 230 7.73 -8.71 31.79
CA PRO A 230 7.07 -9.89 31.23
C PRO A 230 6.93 -9.84 29.70
N GLN A 231 6.78 -8.63 29.14
CA GLN A 231 6.68 -8.42 27.68
C GLN A 231 8.02 -8.70 26.98
N GLU A 232 9.14 -8.25 27.55
CA GLU A 232 10.48 -8.57 27.03
C GLU A 232 10.73 -10.07 27.10
N GLU A 233 10.47 -10.72 28.24
CA GLU A 233 10.67 -12.16 28.41
C GLU A 233 9.83 -12.97 27.42
N LYS A 234 8.56 -12.59 27.20
CA LYS A 234 7.70 -13.24 26.21
C LYS A 234 8.23 -13.07 24.80
N PHE A 235 8.61 -11.83 24.40
CA PHE A 235 9.04 -11.56 23.02
C PHE A 235 10.43 -12.12 22.72
N ARG A 236 11.32 -12.23 23.69
CA ARG A 236 12.65 -12.84 23.55
C ARG A 236 12.61 -14.28 23.03
N THR A 237 11.53 -15.02 23.32
CA THR A 237 11.33 -16.40 22.85
C THR A 237 10.62 -16.49 21.50
N MET A 238 10.17 -15.34 20.94
CA MET A 238 9.49 -15.31 19.64
C MET A 238 10.49 -15.49 18.51
N THR A 239 10.19 -16.38 17.58
CA THR A 239 11.01 -16.58 16.38
C THR A 239 10.32 -15.97 15.15
N SER A 240 11.14 -15.50 14.21
CA SER A 240 10.68 -15.02 12.92
C SER A 240 9.83 -16.08 12.20
N ARG A 241 10.25 -17.34 12.24
CA ARG A 241 9.49 -18.46 11.63
C ARG A 241 8.09 -18.60 12.22
N LYS A 242 7.95 -18.49 13.53
CA LYS A 242 6.64 -18.61 14.19
C LYS A 242 5.69 -17.49 13.79
N LEU A 243 6.17 -16.24 13.74
CA LEU A 243 5.37 -15.09 13.30
C LEU A 243 5.01 -15.18 11.81
N PHE A 244 5.97 -15.56 10.96
CA PHE A 244 5.72 -15.76 9.54
C PHE A 244 4.67 -16.85 9.30
N SER A 245 4.81 -18.01 9.95
CA SER A 245 3.83 -19.10 9.83
C SER A 245 2.44 -18.68 10.32
N LYS A 246 2.36 -17.83 11.35
CA LYS A 246 1.07 -17.28 11.80
C LYS A 246 0.45 -16.37 10.74
N CYS A 247 1.23 -15.53 10.06
CA CYS A 247 0.74 -14.72 8.95
C CYS A 247 0.24 -15.59 7.79
N VAL A 248 0.97 -16.65 7.44
CA VAL A 248 0.54 -17.61 6.40
C VAL A 248 -0.76 -18.31 6.78
N GLU A 249 -0.90 -18.75 8.04
CA GLU A 249 -2.13 -19.36 8.57
C GLU A 249 -3.33 -18.42 8.40
N LEU A 250 -3.22 -17.16 8.87
CA LEU A 250 -4.29 -16.18 8.79
C LEU A 250 -4.72 -15.87 7.35
N LEU A 251 -3.80 -15.87 6.41
CA LEU A 251 -4.10 -15.66 4.98
C LEU A 251 -4.71 -16.91 4.32
N ASN A 252 -4.41 -18.11 4.81
CA ASN A 252 -4.99 -19.35 4.31
C ASN A 252 -6.41 -19.60 4.84
N GLU A 253 -6.82 -18.93 5.91
CA GLU A 253 -8.20 -18.97 6.43
C GLU A 253 -9.22 -18.29 5.50
N ARG A 254 -8.93 -18.17 4.20
CA ARG A 254 -9.80 -17.59 3.14
C ARG A 254 -11.20 -18.18 3.03
N ASN A 255 -11.50 -19.25 3.77
CA ASN A 255 -12.85 -19.84 3.86
C ASN A 255 -13.79 -19.04 4.78
N LYS A 256 -13.34 -17.94 5.39
CA LYS A 256 -14.24 -17.00 6.05
C LYS A 256 -15.10 -16.33 4.98
N SER A 257 -16.41 -16.32 5.20
CA SER A 257 -17.42 -15.81 4.27
C SER A 257 -17.33 -14.30 4.03
N VAL A 258 -16.55 -13.58 4.84
CA VAL A 258 -16.38 -12.14 4.77
C VAL A 258 -14.90 -11.80 4.59
N PHE A 259 -14.60 -11.07 3.54
CA PHE A 259 -13.28 -10.52 3.26
C PHE A 259 -13.42 -9.19 2.51
N VAL A 260 -12.36 -8.40 2.50
CA VAL A 260 -12.20 -7.24 1.61
C VAL A 260 -11.02 -7.47 0.68
N VAL A 261 -10.95 -6.69 -0.39
CA VAL A 261 -9.69 -6.53 -1.10
C VAL A 261 -8.84 -5.56 -0.31
N ASN A 262 -7.79 -6.07 0.37
CA ASN A 262 -6.87 -5.25 1.14
C ASN A 262 -5.94 -4.44 0.24
N HIS A 263 -5.46 -3.34 0.75
CA HIS A 263 -4.31 -2.64 0.20
C HIS A 263 -3.03 -3.49 0.35
N GLY A 264 -2.81 -4.03 1.54
CA GLY A 264 -1.73 -4.97 1.84
C GLY A 264 -0.39 -4.33 2.19
N ASP A 265 -0.19 -3.04 1.87
CA ASP A 265 1.04 -2.27 2.14
C ASP A 265 0.73 -0.91 2.79
N SER A 266 0.05 -0.93 3.92
CA SER A 266 -0.64 0.20 4.55
C SER A 266 0.28 1.08 5.40
N TRP A 267 1.46 1.48 4.90
CA TRP A 267 2.36 2.39 5.60
C TRP A 267 2.30 3.82 5.03
N ALA A 268 2.93 4.79 5.72
CA ALA A 268 2.71 6.22 5.48
C ALA A 268 2.91 6.68 4.02
N THR A 269 3.89 6.13 3.30
CA THR A 269 4.24 6.58 1.95
C THR A 269 3.19 6.25 0.90
N ASN A 270 2.26 5.33 1.19
CA ASN A 270 1.25 4.87 0.25
C ASN A 270 -0.08 5.62 0.36
N PHE A 271 -0.05 6.79 1.05
CA PHE A 271 -1.19 7.70 1.16
C PHE A 271 -0.80 9.12 0.81
N MET A 272 -1.73 9.86 0.24
CA MET A 272 -1.66 11.31 0.12
C MET A 272 -2.93 11.91 0.69
N THR A 273 -2.82 13.10 1.25
CA THR A 273 -3.93 13.84 1.84
C THR A 273 -4.09 15.20 1.21
N ARG A 274 -5.30 15.74 1.27
CA ARG A 274 -5.59 17.14 0.91
C ARG A 274 -6.63 17.72 1.87
N ILE A 275 -6.64 19.05 1.95
CA ILE A 275 -7.67 19.80 2.66
C ILE A 275 -8.70 20.27 1.63
N LEU A 276 -9.96 19.96 1.86
CA LEU A 276 -11.08 20.38 1.01
C LEU A 276 -11.48 21.83 1.33
N PRO A 277 -12.19 22.54 0.42
CA PRO A 277 -12.61 23.93 0.63
C PRO A 277 -13.48 24.16 1.88
N ASN A 278 -14.19 23.13 2.35
CA ASN A 278 -14.98 23.16 3.59
C ASN A 278 -14.15 22.90 4.86
N GLY A 279 -12.84 22.72 4.73
CA GLY A 279 -11.93 22.40 5.83
C GLY A 279 -11.81 20.91 6.19
N ASP A 280 -12.60 20.03 5.56
CA ASP A 280 -12.48 18.58 5.75
C ASP A 280 -11.19 18.06 5.11
N HIS A 281 -10.73 16.93 5.62
CA HIS A 281 -9.58 16.21 5.07
C HIS A 281 -10.04 15.03 4.22
N ASP A 282 -9.35 14.84 3.10
CA ASP A 282 -9.54 13.75 2.15
C ASP A 282 -8.23 13.02 1.92
N ALA A 283 -8.29 11.72 1.62
CA ALA A 283 -7.11 10.91 1.35
C ALA A 283 -7.31 10.01 0.15
N ILE A 284 -6.21 9.77 -0.57
CA ILE A 284 -6.12 8.82 -1.68
C ILE A 284 -5.11 7.73 -1.33
N ILE A 285 -5.43 6.49 -1.70
CA ILE A 285 -4.65 5.29 -1.46
C ILE A 285 -4.03 4.85 -2.78
N PHE A 286 -2.73 4.52 -2.79
CA PHE A 286 -2.04 4.06 -4.00
C PHE A 286 -0.95 3.03 -3.67
N ASP A 287 -0.34 2.39 -4.69
CA ASP A 287 0.65 1.33 -4.56
C ASP A 287 0.08 -0.01 -4.06
N PHE A 288 -0.79 -0.60 -4.87
CA PHE A 288 -1.51 -1.84 -4.55
C PHE A 288 -0.73 -3.12 -4.93
N GLN A 289 0.58 -3.08 -4.92
CA GLN A 289 1.45 -4.21 -5.26
C GLN A 289 1.29 -5.43 -4.32
N LEU A 290 0.80 -5.21 -3.09
CA LEU A 290 0.51 -6.23 -2.09
C LEU A 290 -0.99 -6.50 -1.92
N ALA A 291 -1.83 -6.05 -2.86
CA ALA A 291 -3.28 -6.27 -2.79
C ALA A 291 -3.62 -7.78 -2.68
N ARG A 292 -4.52 -8.09 -1.79
CA ARG A 292 -4.97 -9.47 -1.49
C ARG A 292 -6.39 -9.48 -0.93
N CYS A 293 -7.00 -10.66 -0.86
CA CYS A 293 -8.29 -10.82 -0.19
C CYS A 293 -8.07 -11.36 1.22
N ALA A 294 -8.43 -10.58 2.24
CA ALA A 294 -8.30 -10.97 3.65
C ALA A 294 -9.20 -10.12 4.56
N SER A 295 -9.06 -10.27 5.89
CA SER A 295 -9.74 -9.42 6.86
C SER A 295 -9.30 -7.96 6.71
N PRO A 296 -10.22 -6.97 6.76
CA PRO A 296 -9.86 -5.55 6.77
C PRO A 296 -8.96 -5.16 7.94
N VAL A 297 -8.95 -5.95 9.00
CA VAL A 297 -8.10 -5.75 10.18
C VAL A 297 -6.61 -5.76 9.83
N HIS A 298 -6.20 -6.47 8.78
CA HIS A 298 -4.79 -6.52 8.37
C HIS A 298 -4.25 -5.14 7.98
N ASP A 299 -4.98 -4.39 7.16
CA ASP A 299 -4.58 -3.02 6.76
C ASP A 299 -4.58 -2.06 7.96
N LEU A 300 -5.61 -2.13 8.81
CA LEU A 300 -5.70 -1.27 9.99
C LEU A 300 -4.57 -1.54 10.98
N ALA A 301 -4.28 -2.81 11.25
CA ALA A 301 -3.24 -3.21 12.18
C ALA A 301 -1.84 -2.79 11.68
N TYR A 302 -1.57 -3.00 10.40
CA TYR A 302 -0.31 -2.60 9.78
C TYR A 302 -0.13 -1.09 9.82
N PHE A 303 -1.15 -0.31 9.45
CA PHE A 303 -1.13 1.14 9.56
C PHE A 303 -0.89 1.61 11.00
N VAL A 304 -1.63 1.09 11.96
CA VAL A 304 -1.48 1.47 13.39
C VAL A 304 -0.04 1.27 13.85
N TYR A 305 0.55 0.13 13.56
CA TYR A 305 1.89 -0.17 14.06
C TYR A 305 3.02 0.55 13.32
N THR A 306 2.83 0.93 12.07
CA THR A 306 3.86 1.64 11.30
C THR A 306 3.79 3.16 11.44
N VAL A 307 2.61 3.74 11.74
CA VAL A 307 2.39 5.19 11.65
C VAL A 307 2.21 5.86 13.01
N THR A 308 1.55 5.21 13.98
CA THR A 308 1.22 5.83 15.28
C THR A 308 2.35 5.76 16.30
N ASP A 309 2.35 6.69 17.25
CA ASP A 309 3.15 6.59 18.46
C ASP A 309 2.42 5.85 19.59
N LYS A 310 3.15 5.59 20.69
CA LYS A 310 2.61 4.91 21.87
C LYS A 310 1.42 5.66 22.46
N GLU A 311 1.52 7.00 22.62
CA GLU A 311 0.45 7.81 23.22
C GLU A 311 -0.85 7.68 22.44
N THR A 312 -0.77 7.76 21.12
CA THR A 312 -1.95 7.61 20.25
C THR A 312 -2.56 6.22 20.36
N ARG A 313 -1.74 5.17 20.37
CA ARG A 313 -2.24 3.79 20.56
C ARG A 313 -2.89 3.58 21.93
N ASP A 314 -2.19 3.93 23.01
CA ASP A 314 -2.67 3.71 24.37
C ASP A 314 -4.01 4.42 24.63
N LYS A 315 -4.18 5.62 24.07
CA LYS A 315 -5.33 6.46 24.35
C LYS A 315 -6.51 6.27 23.39
N TYR A 316 -6.21 6.00 22.10
CA TYR A 316 -7.23 6.13 21.06
C TYR A 316 -7.43 4.87 20.21
N PHE A 317 -6.73 3.77 20.51
CA PHE A 317 -6.78 2.55 19.70
C PHE A 317 -8.22 2.08 19.44
N LEU A 318 -9.00 1.84 20.50
CA LEU A 318 -10.39 1.39 20.37
C LEU A 318 -11.31 2.45 19.73
N ASN A 319 -11.00 3.73 19.90
CA ASN A 319 -11.76 4.81 19.28
C ASN A 319 -11.56 4.82 17.77
N LEU A 320 -10.32 4.61 17.29
CA LEU A 320 -10.01 4.50 15.86
C LEU A 320 -10.74 3.32 15.22
N LEU A 321 -10.74 2.16 15.87
CA LEU A 321 -11.42 0.96 15.35
C LEU A 321 -12.95 1.16 15.25
N LYS A 322 -13.57 1.72 16.29
CA LYS A 322 -15.00 2.04 16.27
C LYS A 322 -15.35 3.11 15.24
N TYR A 323 -14.49 4.12 15.10
CA TYR A 323 -14.64 5.16 14.07
C TYR A 323 -14.62 4.55 12.68
N TYR A 324 -13.62 3.71 12.37
CA TYR A 324 -13.52 3.00 11.10
C TYR A 324 -14.80 2.21 10.76
N HIS A 325 -15.27 1.38 11.70
CA HIS A 325 -16.46 0.56 11.47
C HIS A 325 -17.71 1.43 11.23
N ASN A 326 -17.85 2.54 11.97
CA ASN A 326 -18.95 3.48 11.77
C ASN A 326 -18.90 4.19 10.41
N GLU A 327 -17.73 4.64 9.96
CA GLU A 327 -17.56 5.22 8.62
C GLU A 327 -17.88 4.18 7.53
N MET A 328 -17.40 2.95 7.67
CA MET A 328 -17.68 1.86 6.74
C MET A 328 -19.18 1.55 6.67
N LYS A 329 -19.89 1.58 7.82
CA LYS A 329 -21.35 1.44 7.88
C LYS A 329 -22.08 2.51 7.05
N GLN A 330 -21.62 3.76 7.11
CA GLN A 330 -22.20 4.85 6.33
C GLN A 330 -21.98 4.64 4.83
N ILE A 331 -20.77 4.31 4.42
CA ILE A 331 -20.44 4.02 3.01
C ILE A 331 -21.28 2.87 2.46
N MET A 332 -21.39 1.77 3.19
CA MET A 332 -22.18 0.62 2.77
C MET A 332 -23.65 0.98 2.64
N ALA A 333 -24.20 1.78 3.56
CA ALA A 333 -25.58 2.26 3.47
C ALA A 333 -25.81 3.15 2.23
N GLU A 334 -24.89 4.04 1.90
CA GLU A 334 -24.94 4.84 0.67
C GLU A 334 -24.92 3.98 -0.60
N LEU A 335 -24.26 2.82 -0.52
CA LEU A 335 -24.19 1.84 -1.61
C LEU A 335 -25.36 0.84 -1.60
N GLY A 336 -26.36 1.01 -0.72
CA GLY A 336 -27.53 0.15 -0.64
C GLY A 336 -27.25 -1.20 0.00
N SER A 337 -26.23 -1.28 0.86
CA SER A 337 -25.84 -2.46 1.66
C SER A 337 -26.00 -2.20 3.14
N ASN A 338 -26.23 -3.23 3.93
CA ASN A 338 -26.27 -3.15 5.38
C ASN A 338 -25.10 -3.93 5.99
N ILE A 339 -24.18 -3.22 6.66
CA ILE A 339 -23.00 -3.85 7.26
C ILE A 339 -23.39 -4.85 8.36
N ASP A 340 -24.46 -4.58 9.10
CA ASP A 340 -24.88 -5.42 10.23
C ASP A 340 -25.32 -6.83 9.77
N ASP A 341 -25.65 -7.02 8.48
CA ASP A 341 -26.01 -8.32 7.90
C ASP A 341 -24.80 -9.22 7.65
N ILE A 342 -23.61 -8.63 7.37
CA ILE A 342 -22.43 -9.39 6.96
C ILE A 342 -21.20 -9.17 7.84
N TYR A 343 -21.05 -7.98 8.43
CA TYR A 343 -19.87 -7.60 9.23
C TYR A 343 -20.21 -6.68 10.40
N PRO A 344 -21.09 -7.13 11.34
CA PRO A 344 -21.47 -6.33 12.50
C PRO A 344 -20.26 -6.00 13.38
N LEU A 345 -20.37 -4.94 14.19
CA LEU A 345 -19.27 -4.47 15.06
C LEU A 345 -18.73 -5.58 15.98
N SER A 346 -19.59 -6.50 16.45
CA SER A 346 -19.17 -7.63 17.29
C SER A 346 -18.19 -8.54 16.56
N LEU A 347 -18.51 -8.93 15.31
CA LEU A 347 -17.64 -9.77 14.48
C LEU A 347 -16.32 -9.03 14.14
N PHE A 348 -16.41 -7.75 13.79
CA PHE A 348 -15.21 -6.94 13.56
C PHE A 348 -14.29 -6.93 14.80
N MET A 349 -14.83 -6.74 15.99
CA MET A 349 -14.03 -6.72 17.23
C MET A 349 -13.50 -8.09 17.63
N GLU A 350 -14.15 -9.18 17.23
CA GLU A 350 -13.61 -10.55 17.35
C GLU A 350 -12.43 -10.73 16.40
N GLU A 351 -12.57 -10.34 15.14
CA GLU A 351 -11.45 -10.38 14.17
C GLU A 351 -10.28 -9.49 14.61
N VAL A 352 -10.51 -8.34 15.23
CA VAL A 352 -9.42 -7.52 15.79
C VAL A 352 -8.58 -8.33 16.77
N LYS A 353 -9.19 -9.14 17.66
CA LYS A 353 -8.45 -9.96 18.62
C LYS A 353 -7.62 -11.07 17.95
N GLU A 354 -8.15 -11.65 16.88
CA GLU A 354 -7.53 -12.79 16.20
C GLU A 354 -6.52 -12.38 15.14
N GLN A 355 -6.81 -11.32 14.39
CA GLN A 355 -6.14 -10.96 13.15
C GLN A 355 -5.13 -9.81 13.30
N PHE A 356 -5.19 -9.03 14.41
CA PHE A 356 -4.32 -7.86 14.60
C PHE A 356 -2.83 -8.22 14.64
N VAL A 357 -2.52 -9.46 15.02
CA VAL A 357 -1.15 -10.02 14.98
C VAL A 357 -0.55 -9.99 13.57
N PHE A 358 -1.36 -10.03 12.51
CA PHE A 358 -0.86 -9.95 11.13
C PHE A 358 -0.13 -8.61 10.89
N GLY A 359 -0.82 -7.49 11.15
CA GLY A 359 -0.23 -6.17 10.98
C GLY A 359 0.88 -5.88 11.98
N PHE A 360 0.83 -6.48 13.18
CA PHE A 360 1.94 -6.45 14.13
C PHE A 360 3.19 -7.11 13.52
N ALA A 361 3.06 -8.35 13.05
CA ALA A 361 4.17 -9.13 12.50
C ALA A 361 4.79 -8.44 11.26
N PHE A 362 3.96 -7.89 10.39
CA PHE A 362 4.41 -7.15 9.21
C PHE A 362 4.96 -5.76 9.58
N GLY A 363 4.37 -5.07 10.54
CA GLY A 363 4.85 -3.78 11.03
C GLY A 363 6.25 -3.83 11.64
N LEU A 364 6.65 -4.95 12.26
CA LEU A 364 8.01 -5.14 12.79
C LEU A 364 9.08 -5.13 11.69
N GLU A 365 8.73 -5.48 10.47
CA GLU A 365 9.62 -5.38 9.31
C GLU A 365 9.69 -3.96 8.79
N THR A 366 8.53 -3.35 8.58
CA THR A 366 8.44 -2.06 7.89
C THR A 366 8.84 -0.89 8.79
N LEU A 367 8.57 -0.97 10.08
CA LEU A 367 8.85 0.14 10.99
C LEU A 367 10.34 0.52 11.03
N PRO A 368 11.31 -0.42 11.14
CA PRO A 368 12.73 -0.10 11.03
C PRO A 368 13.09 0.57 9.70
N MET A 369 12.51 0.08 8.58
CA MET A 369 12.74 0.67 7.25
C MET A 369 12.17 2.09 7.14
N SER A 370 10.98 2.32 7.70
CA SER A 370 10.31 3.63 7.67
C SER A 370 11.06 4.71 8.46
N MET A 371 11.92 4.31 9.38
CA MET A 371 12.72 5.21 10.24
C MET A 371 14.11 5.52 9.68
N LEU A 372 14.51 4.90 8.56
CA LEU A 372 15.80 5.20 7.91
C LEU A 372 15.78 6.62 7.32
N SER A 373 16.86 7.36 7.53
CA SER A 373 17.10 8.61 6.81
C SER A 373 17.40 8.36 5.32
N ALA A 374 17.36 9.39 4.49
CA ALA A 374 17.68 9.26 3.07
C ALA A 374 19.12 8.72 2.84
N ASP A 375 20.06 9.09 3.73
CA ASP A 375 21.46 8.62 3.65
C ASP A 375 21.63 7.15 4.08
N GLU A 376 20.70 6.64 4.90
CA GLU A 376 20.68 5.24 5.34
C GLU A 376 19.86 4.35 4.39
N SER A 377 19.11 4.94 3.46
CA SER A 377 18.27 4.20 2.50
C SER A 377 19.12 3.46 1.48
N PHE A 378 18.71 2.24 1.16
CA PHE A 378 19.43 1.34 0.25
C PHE A 378 19.30 1.83 -1.20
N ASP A 379 20.40 1.73 -1.96
CA ASP A 379 20.39 1.89 -3.40
C ASP A 379 20.27 0.53 -4.07
N LEU A 380 19.14 0.30 -4.74
CA LEU A 380 18.88 -1.00 -5.36
C LEU A 380 19.53 -1.16 -6.74
N ASP A 381 19.98 -0.05 -7.34
CA ASP A 381 20.66 -0.07 -8.63
C ASP A 381 22.16 -0.31 -8.49
N ASP A 382 22.72 -0.17 -7.28
CA ASP A 382 24.11 -0.54 -6.95
C ASP A 382 24.30 -2.06 -6.76
N THR A 383 23.28 -2.88 -7.04
CA THR A 383 23.37 -4.34 -6.93
C THR A 383 24.26 -4.92 -8.04
N ASN A 384 25.51 -5.21 -7.70
CA ASN A 384 26.43 -6.01 -8.51
C ASN A 384 26.08 -7.50 -8.39
N GLY A 385 26.29 -8.28 -9.45
CA GLY A 385 25.82 -9.66 -9.62
C GLY A 385 26.19 -10.72 -8.58
N GLU A 386 26.72 -10.35 -7.41
CA GLU A 386 27.04 -11.24 -6.30
C GLU A 386 25.94 -11.30 -5.22
N VAL A 387 24.88 -10.48 -5.32
CA VAL A 387 23.79 -10.44 -4.34
C VAL A 387 22.82 -11.59 -4.60
N LEU A 388 22.68 -12.48 -3.61
CA LEU A 388 21.86 -13.69 -3.73
C LEU A 388 20.51 -13.62 -2.99
N ASN A 389 20.34 -12.66 -2.04
CA ASN A 389 19.17 -12.57 -1.18
C ASN A 389 18.84 -11.11 -0.83
N ILE A 390 17.58 -10.81 -0.59
CA ILE A 390 17.14 -9.46 -0.16
C ILE A 390 17.83 -9.01 1.13
N ALA A 391 18.15 -9.93 2.04
CA ALA A 391 18.85 -9.64 3.30
C ALA A 391 20.30 -9.20 3.12
N ASP A 392 20.89 -9.38 1.94
CA ASP A 392 22.23 -8.89 1.62
C ASP A 392 22.20 -7.40 1.27
N ILE A 393 21.03 -6.91 0.82
CA ILE A 393 20.75 -5.50 0.51
C ILE A 393 20.10 -4.83 1.72
N TRP A 394 18.96 -5.35 2.18
CA TRP A 394 18.24 -4.82 3.34
C TRP A 394 18.85 -5.36 4.64
N THR A 395 20.03 -4.84 4.96
CA THR A 395 20.80 -5.24 6.15
C THR A 395 20.30 -4.51 7.39
N LEU A 396 19.08 -4.80 7.83
CA LEU A 396 18.53 -4.19 9.05
C LEU A 396 19.41 -4.54 10.26
N LYS A 397 19.85 -3.51 10.97
CA LYS A 397 20.63 -3.61 12.20
C LYS A 397 19.86 -2.99 13.37
N PRO A 398 20.10 -3.45 14.61
CA PRO A 398 19.60 -2.75 15.80
C PRO A 398 20.00 -1.28 15.77
N THR A 399 19.03 -0.40 15.95
CA THR A 399 19.27 1.04 15.90
C THR A 399 19.87 1.57 17.21
N ASN A 400 20.86 2.46 17.11
CA ASN A 400 21.40 3.20 18.24
C ASN A 400 20.55 4.45 18.60
N ASN A 401 19.65 4.87 17.74
CA ASN A 401 18.75 5.99 18.00
C ASN A 401 17.69 5.55 19.04
N LYS A 402 17.71 6.17 20.20
CA LYS A 402 16.80 5.84 21.31
C LYS A 402 15.33 6.06 20.95
N VAL A 403 15.01 7.09 20.18
CA VAL A 403 13.62 7.39 19.77
C VAL A 403 13.10 6.27 18.87
N ASN A 404 13.88 5.83 17.90
CA ASN A 404 13.53 4.74 17.00
C ASN A 404 13.41 3.40 17.75
N ARG A 405 14.33 3.13 18.70
CA ARG A 405 14.25 1.93 19.54
C ARG A 405 12.98 1.91 20.40
N LEU A 406 12.68 3.03 21.07
CA LEU A 406 11.45 3.14 21.86
C LEU A 406 10.21 2.92 21.00
N ARG A 407 10.16 3.52 19.81
CA ARG A 407 9.02 3.34 18.90
C ARG A 407 8.81 1.86 18.53
N LEU A 408 9.89 1.14 18.25
CA LEU A 408 9.84 -0.30 17.94
C LEU A 408 9.45 -1.14 19.16
N ALA A 409 10.05 -0.87 20.33
CA ALA A 409 9.75 -1.57 21.57
C ALA A 409 8.31 -1.33 22.06
N ASP A 410 7.79 -0.10 21.86
CA ASP A 410 6.41 0.25 22.20
C ASP A 410 5.37 -0.49 21.35
N VAL A 411 5.70 -0.81 20.09
CA VAL A 411 4.86 -1.66 19.23
C VAL A 411 4.79 -3.07 19.78
N VAL A 412 5.94 -3.66 20.16
CA VAL A 412 5.99 -5.00 20.75
C VAL A 412 5.21 -5.05 22.07
N LYS A 413 5.43 -4.05 22.93
CA LYS A 413 4.74 -3.96 24.20
C LYS A 413 3.23 -3.89 24.02
N HIS A 414 2.73 -3.02 23.13
CA HIS A 414 1.31 -2.89 22.84
C HIS A 414 0.70 -4.20 22.31
N GLY A 415 1.37 -4.90 21.40
CA GLY A 415 0.90 -6.17 20.85
C GLY A 415 0.72 -7.24 21.94
N ILE A 416 1.65 -7.30 22.91
CA ILE A 416 1.60 -8.25 24.02
C ILE A 416 0.52 -7.84 25.05
N ASP A 417 0.46 -6.57 25.42
CA ASP A 417 -0.50 -6.07 26.42
C ASP A 417 -1.96 -6.25 25.97
N HIS A 418 -2.21 -6.22 24.66
CA HIS A 418 -3.54 -6.46 24.08
C HIS A 418 -3.83 -7.92 23.73
N GLY A 419 -2.89 -8.82 24.00
CA GLY A 419 -3.07 -10.26 23.76
C GLY A 419 -3.04 -10.67 22.28
N PHE A 420 -2.42 -9.88 21.42
CA PHE A 420 -2.25 -10.22 20.00
C PHE A 420 -1.09 -11.20 19.76
N LEU A 421 -0.27 -11.46 20.80
CA LEU A 421 0.87 -12.38 20.76
C LEU A 421 0.75 -13.44 21.84
#